data_eb89e5a35a746f7fcd74f89709d865ac
#
_entry.id   eb89e5a35a746f7fcd74f89709d865ac
#
_cell.length_a   1.000
_cell.length_b   1.000
_cell.length_c   1.000
_cell.angle_alpha   90.00
_cell.angle_beta   90.00
_cell.angle_gamma   90.00
#
_symmetry.space_group_name_H-M   'P 1'
#
loop_
_entity.id
_entity.type
_entity.pdbx_description
1 polymer ?
#
loop_
_entity_poly.entity_id
_entity_poly.type
_entity_poly.pdbx_seq_one_letter_code
_entity_poly.pdbx_strand_id
1 'polypeptide(L)'
;AQELLKLSPAVLQQTVVVLPSRRASVFLKHYMAQEIVKPIWLPKLISIEDFIAEQSGLQLADNLSLQFKLYEVYRAHANKEEVDSLEQFLQWSQTLLYDFNEIDRYMVDAKRLLTNLSGLKELEQWSLSEPDLTPFQEQYIRFFEHIYIWYEAFRNKLLEEGLAYQGMAYRQAAEHIHLKSIPHKEVWFVGLNALTTAEKCIIQHLKDVGKAKLFWDADAHYVDNQVHEAGMFMRQHQQEWGGVSPQKLLEQQKKLRLIGCAKNVGQSLSLIHISEPTRRYR
;
A
#
# COMPACT_ATOMS: atom_id res chain seq x y z
N ALA A 1 7.15 -18.88 -11.61
CA ALA A 1 8.47 -19.43 -11.94
C ALA A 1 8.53 -19.89 -13.40
N GLN A 2 7.75 -20.87 -13.79
CA GLN A 2 7.78 -21.50 -15.13
C GLN A 2 7.62 -20.51 -16.28
N GLU A 3 6.70 -19.54 -16.18
CA GLU A 3 6.50 -18.51 -17.22
C GLU A 3 7.73 -17.61 -17.40
N LEU A 4 8.43 -17.29 -16.30
CA LEU A 4 9.68 -16.51 -16.36
C LEU A 4 10.78 -17.30 -17.07
N LEU A 5 10.87 -18.59 -16.82
CA LEU A 5 11.89 -19.46 -17.40
C LEU A 5 11.69 -19.76 -18.90
N LYS A 6 10.51 -19.45 -19.45
CA LYS A 6 10.26 -19.49 -20.91
C LYS A 6 10.87 -18.28 -21.65
N LEU A 7 11.21 -17.20 -20.93
CA LEU A 7 11.83 -16.03 -21.54
C LEU A 7 13.27 -16.33 -21.96
N SER A 8 13.70 -15.68 -23.05
CA SER A 8 15.12 -15.71 -23.39
C SER A 8 15.96 -15.01 -22.31
N PRO A 9 17.23 -15.40 -22.09
CA PRO A 9 18.08 -14.79 -21.07
C PRO A 9 18.18 -13.26 -21.17
N ALA A 10 18.21 -12.71 -22.36
CA ALA A 10 18.26 -11.28 -22.59
C ALA A 10 16.98 -10.55 -22.17
N VAL A 11 15.80 -11.14 -22.42
CA VAL A 11 14.52 -10.58 -21.99
C VAL A 11 14.36 -10.73 -20.47
N LEU A 12 14.78 -11.86 -19.90
CA LEU A 12 14.70 -12.12 -18.47
C LEU A 12 15.47 -11.08 -17.65
N GLN A 13 16.68 -10.71 -18.08
CA GLN A 13 17.48 -9.66 -17.45
C GLN A 13 16.83 -8.26 -17.51
N GLN A 14 16.06 -8.00 -18.55
CA GLN A 14 15.35 -6.73 -18.76
C GLN A 14 13.94 -6.73 -18.18
N THR A 15 13.55 -7.81 -17.50
CA THR A 15 12.26 -7.95 -16.83
C THR A 15 12.38 -7.58 -15.36
N VAL A 16 11.43 -6.81 -14.85
CA VAL A 16 11.22 -6.62 -13.41
C VAL A 16 9.95 -7.35 -12.98
N VAL A 17 10.02 -8.08 -11.87
CA VAL A 17 8.87 -8.77 -11.28
C VAL A 17 8.49 -8.05 -9.99
N VAL A 18 7.31 -7.47 -9.99
CA VAL A 18 6.73 -6.74 -8.87
C VAL A 18 5.81 -7.68 -8.09
N LEU A 19 6.09 -7.82 -6.81
CA LEU A 19 5.46 -8.77 -5.90
C LEU A 19 4.77 -8.05 -4.73
N PRO A 20 3.80 -8.68 -4.04
CA PRO A 20 3.09 -8.05 -2.93
C PRO A 20 4.01 -7.68 -1.74
N SER A 21 5.12 -8.39 -1.58
CA SER A 21 6.06 -8.15 -0.48
C SER A 21 7.47 -8.62 -0.83
N ARG A 22 8.46 -8.11 -0.10
CA ARG A 22 9.86 -8.58 -0.21
C ARG A 22 9.99 -10.07 0.07
N ARG A 23 9.17 -10.62 0.97
CA ARG A 23 9.16 -12.05 1.31
C ARG A 23 8.75 -12.92 0.13
N ALA A 24 7.80 -12.48 -0.69
CA ALA A 24 7.36 -13.23 -1.87
C ALA A 24 8.51 -13.46 -2.87
N SER A 25 9.48 -12.54 -2.94
CA SER A 25 10.67 -12.71 -3.79
C SER A 25 11.54 -13.90 -3.39
N VAL A 26 11.61 -14.21 -2.10
CA VAL A 26 12.39 -15.36 -1.58
C VAL A 26 11.77 -16.66 -2.05
N PHE A 27 10.43 -16.78 -1.95
CA PHE A 27 9.71 -17.96 -2.43
C PHE A 27 9.83 -18.10 -3.95
N LEU A 28 9.69 -17.03 -4.70
CA LEU A 28 9.84 -17.08 -6.15
C LEU A 28 11.24 -17.54 -6.55
N LYS A 29 12.29 -17.02 -5.90
CA LYS A 29 13.68 -17.49 -6.11
C LYS A 29 13.84 -18.97 -5.79
N HIS A 30 13.24 -19.44 -4.70
CA HIS A 30 13.29 -20.86 -4.32
C HIS A 30 12.66 -21.75 -5.38
N TYR A 31 11.46 -21.42 -5.86
CA TYR A 31 10.79 -22.17 -6.93
C TYR A 31 11.54 -22.11 -8.27
N MET A 32 12.11 -20.95 -8.61
CA MET A 32 12.94 -20.84 -9.81
C MET A 32 14.19 -21.72 -9.70
N ALA A 33 14.85 -21.76 -8.55
CA ALA A 33 16.05 -22.56 -8.33
C ALA A 33 15.83 -24.08 -8.48
N GLN A 34 14.60 -24.55 -8.21
CA GLN A 34 14.25 -25.97 -8.42
C GLN A 34 14.15 -26.37 -9.90
N GLU A 35 13.83 -25.42 -10.76
CA GLU A 35 13.61 -25.64 -12.20
C GLU A 35 14.85 -25.30 -13.04
N ILE A 36 15.82 -24.55 -12.47
CA ILE A 36 17.00 -24.07 -13.18
C ILE A 36 18.09 -25.14 -13.19
N VAL A 37 18.47 -25.61 -14.37
CA VAL A 37 19.55 -26.61 -14.56
C VAL A 37 20.89 -25.95 -14.84
N LYS A 38 20.91 -24.74 -15.43
CA LYS A 38 22.14 -24.01 -15.79
C LYS A 38 22.13 -22.64 -15.14
N PRO A 39 23.29 -22.05 -14.79
CA PRO A 39 23.35 -20.69 -14.28
C PRO A 39 22.67 -19.70 -15.22
N ILE A 40 21.76 -18.87 -14.67
CA ILE A 40 21.07 -17.80 -15.38
C ILE A 40 21.09 -16.51 -14.54
N TRP A 41 21.04 -15.38 -15.22
CA TRP A 41 20.76 -14.12 -14.54
C TRP A 41 19.27 -14.01 -14.21
N LEU A 42 18.95 -13.80 -12.94
CA LEU A 42 17.56 -13.63 -12.52
C LEU A 42 17.03 -12.24 -12.92
N PRO A 43 15.72 -12.11 -13.13
CA PRO A 43 15.08 -10.80 -13.27
C PRO A 43 15.19 -10.01 -11.96
N LYS A 44 15.03 -8.70 -12.03
CA LYS A 44 14.88 -7.88 -10.81
C LYS A 44 13.58 -8.25 -10.10
N LEU A 45 13.68 -8.74 -8.85
CA LEU A 45 12.52 -9.05 -8.00
C LEU A 45 12.38 -7.96 -6.95
N ILE A 46 11.23 -7.30 -6.91
CA ILE A 46 10.99 -6.13 -6.06
C ILE A 46 9.58 -6.19 -5.46
N SER A 47 9.38 -5.60 -4.29
CA SER A 47 8.02 -5.40 -3.75
C SER A 47 7.32 -4.25 -4.47
N ILE A 48 5.98 -4.24 -4.43
CA ILE A 48 5.20 -3.13 -5.00
C ILE A 48 5.55 -1.79 -4.33
N GLU A 49 5.80 -1.80 -3.03
CA GLU A 49 6.20 -0.63 -2.27
C GLU A 49 7.54 -0.08 -2.75
N ASP A 50 8.56 -0.94 -2.85
CA ASP A 50 9.90 -0.54 -3.33
C ASP A 50 9.85 -0.09 -4.79
N PHE A 51 9.04 -0.77 -5.64
CA PHE A 51 8.86 -0.38 -7.04
C PHE A 51 8.28 1.03 -7.15
N ILE A 52 7.23 1.34 -6.40
CA ILE A 52 6.60 2.65 -6.42
C ILE A 52 7.52 3.72 -5.82
N ALA A 53 8.25 3.41 -4.74
CA ALA A 53 9.25 4.33 -4.18
C ALA A 53 10.32 4.69 -5.22
N GLU A 54 10.84 3.72 -5.97
CA GLU A 54 11.77 3.99 -7.09
C GLU A 54 11.12 4.86 -8.17
N GLN A 55 9.83 4.64 -8.49
CA GLN A 55 9.13 5.45 -9.48
C GLN A 55 8.79 6.85 -8.97
N SER A 56 8.61 7.05 -7.66
CA SER A 56 8.36 8.39 -7.12
C SER A 56 9.57 9.31 -7.27
N GLY A 57 10.76 8.75 -7.14
CA GLY A 57 12.03 9.51 -7.08
C GLY A 57 12.25 10.21 -5.75
N LEU A 58 11.40 9.93 -4.73
CA LEU A 58 11.49 10.48 -3.39
C LEU A 58 12.03 9.43 -2.41
N GLN A 59 12.74 9.89 -1.39
CA GLN A 59 13.19 9.03 -0.31
C GLN A 59 12.09 8.91 0.76
N LEU A 60 11.76 7.69 1.14
CA LEU A 60 10.81 7.45 2.23
C LEU A 60 11.46 7.82 3.58
N ALA A 61 10.83 8.75 4.30
CA ALA A 61 11.24 9.13 5.64
C ALA A 61 10.65 8.17 6.68
N ASP A 62 11.35 7.98 7.78
CA ASP A 62 10.84 7.21 8.91
C ASP A 62 9.73 7.97 9.66
N ASN A 63 8.90 7.22 10.36
CA ASN A 63 7.71 7.76 11.00
C ASN A 63 8.00 8.85 12.04
N LEU A 64 9.09 8.71 12.79
CA LEU A 64 9.48 9.69 13.81
C LEU A 64 9.91 11.02 13.16
N SER A 65 10.73 10.95 12.12
CA SER A 65 11.11 12.11 11.31
C SER A 65 9.91 12.83 10.72
N LEU A 66 8.93 12.06 10.21
CA LEU A 66 7.68 12.61 9.68
C LEU A 66 6.87 13.36 10.74
N GLN A 67 6.78 12.80 11.96
CA GLN A 67 6.05 13.45 13.06
C GLN A 67 6.71 14.77 13.48
N PHE A 68 8.04 14.81 13.58
CA PHE A 68 8.73 16.07 13.90
C PHE A 68 8.55 17.13 12.81
N LYS A 69 8.65 16.75 11.54
CA LYS A 69 8.41 17.67 10.42
C LYS A 69 6.98 18.18 10.36
N LEU A 70 6.02 17.30 10.66
CA LEU A 70 4.61 17.69 10.76
C LEU A 70 4.38 18.64 11.95
N TYR A 71 5.05 18.42 13.08
CA TYR A 71 4.99 19.33 14.22
C TYR A 71 5.53 20.73 13.90
N GLU A 72 6.61 20.81 13.12
CA GLU A 72 7.14 22.11 12.66
C GLU A 72 6.10 22.86 11.80
N VAL A 73 5.43 22.13 10.89
CA VAL A 73 4.36 22.69 10.05
C VAL A 73 3.17 23.11 10.90
N TYR A 74 2.73 22.26 11.83
CA TYR A 74 1.65 22.55 12.76
C TYR A 74 1.94 23.85 13.53
N ARG A 75 3.11 23.98 14.15
CA ARG A 75 3.50 25.18 14.89
C ARG A 75 3.58 26.46 14.05
N ALA A 76 3.95 26.31 12.79
CA ALA A 76 4.05 27.47 11.87
C ALA A 76 2.68 28.02 11.46
N HIS A 77 1.63 27.19 11.48
CA HIS A 77 0.30 27.55 10.98
C HIS A 77 -0.79 27.56 12.08
N ALA A 78 -0.47 27.19 13.31
CA ALA A 78 -1.40 27.24 14.43
C ALA A 78 -1.37 28.63 15.11
N ASN A 79 -2.47 29.01 15.73
CA ASN A 79 -2.52 30.20 16.57
C ASN A 79 -1.59 30.01 17.78
N LYS A 80 -0.76 31.00 18.07
CA LYS A 80 0.28 30.91 19.11
C LYS A 80 -0.24 30.55 20.51
N GLU A 81 -1.49 30.85 20.79
CA GLU A 81 -2.15 30.58 22.08
C GLU A 81 -2.73 29.17 22.19
N GLU A 82 -2.87 28.47 21.06
CA GLU A 82 -3.52 27.15 20.97
C GLU A 82 -2.54 26.03 20.51
N VAL A 83 -1.24 26.31 20.51
CA VAL A 83 -0.22 25.32 20.08
C VAL A 83 -0.01 24.26 21.15
N ASP A 84 -0.32 23.03 20.81
CA ASP A 84 0.00 21.87 21.64
C ASP A 84 1.50 21.75 21.89
N SER A 85 1.87 21.27 23.09
CA SER A 85 3.23 20.79 23.34
C SER A 85 3.56 19.63 22.41
N LEU A 86 4.84 19.34 22.20
CA LEU A 86 5.25 18.19 21.40
C LEU A 86 4.64 16.88 21.93
N GLU A 87 4.58 16.69 23.25
CA GLU A 87 3.99 15.49 23.86
C GLU A 87 2.49 15.35 23.53
N GLN A 88 1.74 16.43 23.60
CA GLN A 88 0.31 16.45 23.24
C GLN A 88 0.10 16.17 21.77
N PHE A 89 0.89 16.84 20.91
CA PHE A 89 0.84 16.65 19.47
C PHE A 89 1.12 15.20 19.05
N LEU A 90 2.12 14.55 19.63
CA LEU A 90 2.49 13.17 19.31
C LEU A 90 1.37 12.15 19.65
N GLN A 91 0.44 12.49 20.54
CA GLN A 91 -0.68 11.59 20.88
C GLN A 91 -1.69 11.42 19.73
N TRP A 92 -1.86 12.43 18.89
CA TRP A 92 -2.84 12.40 17.80
C TRP A 92 -2.23 12.51 16.39
N SER A 93 -1.01 13.02 16.25
CA SER A 93 -0.35 13.25 14.96
C SER A 93 -0.17 11.97 14.15
N GLN A 94 -0.02 10.82 14.81
CA GLN A 94 0.07 9.53 14.15
C GLN A 94 -1.20 9.22 13.34
N THR A 95 -2.38 9.53 13.87
CA THR A 95 -3.65 9.35 13.19
C THR A 95 -3.73 10.27 11.97
N LEU A 96 -3.33 11.54 12.13
CA LEU A 96 -3.32 12.50 11.04
C LEU A 96 -2.36 12.09 9.90
N LEU A 97 -1.17 11.58 10.24
CA LEU A 97 -0.24 11.04 9.25
C LEU A 97 -0.82 9.82 8.51
N TYR A 98 -1.54 8.96 9.23
CA TYR A 98 -2.23 7.84 8.63
C TYR A 98 -3.31 8.31 7.64
N ASP A 99 -4.12 9.29 8.02
CA ASP A 99 -5.16 9.85 7.16
C ASP A 99 -4.57 10.50 5.90
N PHE A 100 -3.49 11.28 6.04
CA PHE A 100 -2.77 11.84 4.90
C PHE A 100 -2.22 10.75 3.97
N ASN A 101 -1.71 9.68 4.56
CA ASN A 101 -1.21 8.53 3.80
C ASN A 101 -2.33 7.87 2.97
N GLU A 102 -3.52 7.68 3.56
CA GLU A 102 -4.66 7.08 2.85
C GLU A 102 -5.24 8.02 1.78
N ILE A 103 -5.36 9.31 2.07
CA ILE A 103 -5.77 10.34 1.08
C ILE A 103 -4.90 10.24 -0.17
N ASP A 104 -3.59 10.13 0.01
CA ASP A 104 -2.65 10.09 -1.10
C ASP A 104 -2.63 8.74 -1.81
N ARG A 105 -2.65 7.62 -1.09
CA ARG A 105 -2.67 6.26 -1.68
C ARG A 105 -3.90 6.03 -2.57
N TYR A 106 -5.04 6.58 -2.15
CA TYR A 106 -6.30 6.47 -2.90
C TYR A 106 -6.54 7.63 -3.85
N MET A 107 -5.57 8.57 -3.96
CA MET A 107 -5.63 9.74 -4.84
C MET A 107 -6.91 10.57 -4.65
N VAL A 108 -7.38 10.66 -3.40
CA VAL A 108 -8.56 11.43 -3.04
C VAL A 108 -8.26 12.92 -3.21
N ASP A 109 -9.24 13.71 -3.65
CA ASP A 109 -9.16 15.18 -3.64
C ASP A 109 -9.15 15.66 -2.18
N ALA A 110 -7.94 15.92 -1.66
CA ALA A 110 -7.72 16.32 -0.28
C ALA A 110 -8.43 17.64 0.04
N LYS A 111 -8.42 18.60 -0.87
CA LYS A 111 -9.09 19.88 -0.68
C LYS A 111 -10.58 19.67 -0.48
N ARG A 112 -11.22 18.95 -1.40
CA ARG A 112 -12.65 18.68 -1.33
C ARG A 112 -13.03 17.86 -0.09
N LEU A 113 -12.23 16.84 0.25
CA LEU A 113 -12.47 15.99 1.43
C LEU A 113 -12.34 16.81 2.71
N LEU A 114 -11.20 17.47 2.93
CA LEU A 114 -10.87 18.10 4.19
C LEU A 114 -11.67 19.40 4.42
N THR A 115 -11.99 20.16 3.36
CA THR A 115 -12.87 21.32 3.49
C THR A 115 -14.34 20.95 3.68
N ASN A 116 -14.79 19.80 3.17
CA ASN A 116 -16.15 19.32 3.43
C ASN A 116 -16.32 18.86 4.89
N LEU A 117 -15.26 18.37 5.53
CA LEU A 117 -15.28 17.98 6.95
C LEU A 117 -15.49 19.19 7.88
N SER A 118 -15.02 20.38 7.49
CA SER A 118 -15.24 21.63 8.21
C SER A 118 -16.60 22.26 7.95
N GLY A 119 -17.39 21.70 7.01
CA GLY A 119 -18.68 22.27 6.61
C GLY A 119 -19.70 22.30 7.74
N LEU A 120 -20.24 23.50 7.99
CA LEU A 120 -21.25 23.80 9.01
C LEU A 120 -22.51 22.91 8.96
N LYS A 121 -22.80 22.27 7.83
CA LYS A 121 -24.01 21.45 7.66
C LYS A 121 -24.08 20.21 8.56
N GLU A 122 -22.94 19.60 8.88
CA GLU A 122 -22.93 18.46 9.82
C GLU A 122 -23.12 18.91 11.27
N LEU A 123 -22.68 20.13 11.58
CA LEU A 123 -22.82 20.73 12.91
C LEU A 123 -24.20 21.31 13.15
N GLU A 124 -24.87 21.84 12.15
CA GLU A 124 -26.28 22.24 12.20
C GLU A 124 -27.20 21.05 12.57
N GLN A 125 -26.81 19.82 12.23
CA GLN A 125 -27.53 18.61 12.65
C GLN A 125 -27.28 18.21 14.10
N TRP A 126 -26.17 18.68 14.70
CA TRP A 126 -25.86 18.41 16.11
C TRP A 126 -26.54 19.40 17.08
N SER A 127 -26.90 20.60 16.62
CA SER A 127 -27.56 21.62 17.42
C SER A 127 -29.04 21.74 17.07
N LEU A 128 -29.85 20.76 17.46
CA LEU A 128 -31.29 20.79 17.27
C LEU A 128 -32.02 21.83 18.16
N SER A 129 -31.33 22.50 19.07
CA SER A 129 -31.98 23.34 20.09
C SER A 129 -31.27 24.67 20.47
N GLU A 130 -30.05 24.95 20.01
CA GLU A 130 -29.38 26.23 20.33
C GLU A 130 -28.74 26.86 19.08
N PRO A 131 -28.94 28.21 18.84
CA PRO A 131 -28.43 28.89 17.65
C PRO A 131 -26.92 29.15 17.68
N ASP A 132 -26.27 29.07 18.86
CA ASP A 132 -24.87 29.39 19.03
C ASP A 132 -24.03 28.11 19.24
N LEU A 133 -22.87 28.04 18.57
CA LEU A 133 -21.94 26.94 18.71
C LEU A 133 -21.34 26.93 20.12
N THR A 134 -21.17 25.75 20.70
CA THR A 134 -20.41 25.62 21.95
C THR A 134 -18.92 25.87 21.67
N PRO A 135 -18.13 26.32 22.67
CA PRO A 135 -16.67 26.50 22.51
C PRO A 135 -15.95 25.25 21.98
N PHE A 136 -16.43 24.05 22.34
CA PHE A 136 -15.90 22.79 21.83
C PHE A 136 -16.17 22.61 20.33
N GLN A 137 -17.37 22.94 19.87
CA GLN A 137 -17.73 22.86 18.44
C GLN A 137 -16.94 23.87 17.60
N GLU A 138 -16.74 25.08 18.12
CA GLU A 138 -15.88 26.07 17.45
C GLU A 138 -14.42 25.61 17.34
N GLN A 139 -13.86 25.04 18.40
CA GLN A 139 -12.51 24.49 18.39
C GLN A 139 -12.40 23.32 17.40
N TYR A 140 -13.41 22.47 17.34
CA TYR A 140 -13.50 21.36 16.39
C TYR A 140 -13.50 21.85 14.93
N ILE A 141 -14.33 22.87 14.61
CA ILE A 141 -14.36 23.46 13.25
C ILE A 141 -13.00 24.04 12.89
N ARG A 142 -12.42 24.85 13.77
CA ARG A 142 -11.09 25.45 13.54
C ARG A 142 -10.01 24.40 13.30
N PHE A 143 -10.05 23.29 14.03
CA PHE A 143 -9.11 22.18 13.81
C PHE A 143 -9.22 21.64 12.37
N PHE A 144 -10.43 21.35 11.89
CA PHE A 144 -10.64 20.80 10.55
C PHE A 144 -10.34 21.80 9.43
N GLU A 145 -10.57 23.09 9.65
CA GLU A 145 -10.18 24.14 8.71
C GLU A 145 -8.66 24.18 8.48
N HIS A 146 -7.89 23.91 9.53
CA HIS A 146 -6.43 23.94 9.46
C HIS A 146 -5.82 22.63 8.90
N ILE A 147 -6.51 21.50 8.95
CA ILE A 147 -5.95 20.21 8.50
C ILE A 147 -5.52 20.27 7.03
N TYR A 148 -6.31 20.92 6.16
CA TYR A 148 -5.95 21.06 4.76
C TYR A 148 -4.69 21.92 4.58
N ILE A 149 -4.55 23.00 5.36
CA ILE A 149 -3.36 23.86 5.34
C ILE A 149 -2.13 23.07 5.78
N TRP A 150 -2.25 22.26 6.84
CA TRP A 150 -1.15 21.42 7.31
C TRP A 150 -0.79 20.34 6.29
N TYR A 151 -1.78 19.73 5.65
CA TYR A 151 -1.57 18.75 4.61
C TYR A 151 -0.76 19.32 3.44
N GLU A 152 -1.17 20.46 2.89
CA GLU A 152 -0.45 21.10 1.78
C GLU A 152 0.96 21.55 2.18
N ALA A 153 1.08 22.27 3.30
CA ALA A 153 2.36 22.76 3.78
C ALA A 153 3.34 21.62 4.10
N PHE A 154 2.84 20.52 4.68
CA PHE A 154 3.63 19.34 4.98
C PHE A 154 4.13 18.64 3.71
N ARG A 155 3.26 18.45 2.73
CA ARG A 155 3.66 17.87 1.42
C ARG A 155 4.71 18.74 0.73
N ASN A 156 4.51 20.05 0.68
CA ASN A 156 5.45 20.97 0.05
C ASN A 156 6.82 20.91 0.74
N LYS A 157 6.85 20.95 2.07
CA LYS A 157 8.09 20.81 2.85
C LYS A 157 8.83 19.51 2.56
N LEU A 158 8.12 18.38 2.50
CA LEU A 158 8.72 17.10 2.19
C LEU A 158 9.25 17.05 0.74
N LEU A 159 8.52 17.62 -0.22
CA LEU A 159 8.96 17.70 -1.63
C LEU A 159 10.25 18.52 -1.77
N GLU A 160 10.35 19.65 -1.11
CA GLU A 160 11.55 20.49 -1.10
C GLU A 160 12.78 19.75 -0.57
N GLU A 161 12.57 18.85 0.39
CA GLU A 161 13.63 18.04 0.98
C GLU A 161 13.89 16.71 0.22
N GLY A 162 13.12 16.42 -0.83
CA GLY A 162 13.20 15.15 -1.57
C GLY A 162 12.69 13.94 -0.76
N LEU A 163 11.87 14.19 0.26
CA LEU A 163 11.32 13.19 1.15
C LEU A 163 9.85 12.91 0.87
N ALA A 164 9.36 11.79 1.36
CA ALA A 164 7.93 11.45 1.32
C ALA A 164 7.55 10.48 2.45
N TYR A 165 6.28 10.51 2.86
CA TYR A 165 5.62 9.34 3.44
C TYR A 165 5.11 8.42 2.32
N GLN A 166 4.76 7.19 2.64
CA GLN A 166 4.46 6.16 1.64
C GLN A 166 3.35 6.58 0.66
N GLY A 167 2.20 7.06 1.15
CA GLY A 167 1.08 7.50 0.30
C GLY A 167 1.45 8.64 -0.63
N MET A 168 2.24 9.61 -0.14
CA MET A 168 2.75 10.70 -0.96
C MET A 168 3.64 10.20 -2.10
N ALA A 169 4.53 9.22 -1.83
CA ALA A 169 5.33 8.60 -2.87
C ALA A 169 4.44 7.86 -3.90
N TYR A 170 3.37 7.22 -3.45
CA TYR A 170 2.41 6.54 -4.33
C TYR A 170 1.69 7.53 -5.26
N ARG A 171 1.16 8.62 -4.71
CA ARG A 171 0.53 9.69 -5.50
C ARG A 171 1.52 10.30 -6.49
N GLN A 172 2.72 10.67 -6.02
CA GLN A 172 3.76 11.25 -6.85
C GLN A 172 4.16 10.33 -8.01
N ALA A 173 4.31 9.04 -7.74
CA ALA A 173 4.60 8.07 -8.78
C ALA A 173 3.46 7.95 -9.80
N ALA A 174 2.20 7.88 -9.33
CA ALA A 174 1.02 7.74 -10.19
C ALA A 174 0.80 8.97 -11.08
N GLU A 175 0.91 10.17 -10.51
CA GLU A 175 0.72 11.43 -11.24
C GLU A 175 1.80 11.65 -12.32
N HIS A 176 3.03 11.18 -12.09
CA HIS A 176 4.17 11.42 -12.98
C HIS A 176 4.66 10.21 -13.76
N ILE A 177 3.98 9.07 -13.68
CA ILE A 177 4.42 7.83 -14.35
C ILE A 177 4.54 8.01 -15.87
N HIS A 178 3.69 8.84 -16.46
CA HIS A 178 3.68 9.13 -17.90
C HIS A 178 4.91 9.93 -18.37
N LEU A 179 5.60 10.62 -17.46
CA LEU A 179 6.82 11.38 -17.75
C LEU A 179 8.09 10.53 -17.60
N LYS A 180 7.97 9.33 -17.03
CA LYS A 180 9.12 8.49 -16.68
C LYS A 180 9.40 7.45 -17.74
N SER A 181 10.66 7.36 -18.12
CA SER A 181 11.15 6.23 -18.91
C SER A 181 11.47 5.07 -17.97
N ILE A 182 10.67 4.02 -17.99
CA ILE A 182 10.99 2.80 -17.28
C ILE A 182 11.99 2.00 -18.11
N PRO A 183 13.21 1.75 -17.57
CA PRO A 183 14.30 1.15 -18.34
C PRO A 183 14.06 -0.33 -18.66
N HIS A 184 13.12 -0.96 -17.96
CA HIS A 184 12.78 -2.36 -18.15
C HIS A 184 11.92 -2.57 -19.40
N LYS A 185 12.18 -3.67 -20.12
CA LYS A 185 11.38 -4.06 -21.28
C LYS A 185 10.00 -4.53 -20.88
N GLU A 186 9.91 -5.30 -19.79
CA GLU A 186 8.66 -5.83 -19.25
C GLU A 186 8.61 -5.64 -17.73
N VAL A 187 7.43 -5.33 -17.22
CA VAL A 187 7.10 -5.24 -15.79
C VAL A 187 6.01 -6.27 -15.50
N TRP A 188 6.32 -7.27 -14.70
CA TRP A 188 5.39 -8.33 -14.35
C TRP A 188 4.84 -8.10 -12.95
N PHE A 189 3.55 -7.85 -12.84
CA PHE A 189 2.85 -7.74 -11.56
C PHE A 189 2.27 -9.10 -11.20
N VAL A 190 2.71 -9.69 -10.09
CA VAL A 190 2.43 -11.08 -9.74
C VAL A 190 1.85 -11.21 -8.35
N GLY A 191 0.68 -11.83 -8.24
CA GLY A 191 0.04 -12.18 -6.98
C GLY A 191 -0.47 -11.00 -6.16
N LEU A 192 -0.73 -9.86 -6.80
CA LEU A 192 -1.39 -8.70 -6.16
C LEU A 192 -2.90 -8.99 -6.01
N ASN A 193 -3.54 -8.38 -5.01
CA ASN A 193 -4.97 -8.55 -4.74
C ASN A 193 -5.67 -7.19 -4.63
N ALA A 194 -5.80 -6.65 -3.41
CA ALA A 194 -6.36 -5.32 -3.21
C ALA A 194 -5.36 -4.25 -3.66
N LEU A 195 -5.73 -3.48 -4.66
CA LEU A 195 -4.91 -2.41 -5.20
C LEU A 195 -5.50 -1.05 -4.82
N THR A 196 -4.63 -0.14 -4.41
CA THR A 196 -4.98 1.27 -4.21
C THR A 196 -5.19 1.97 -5.55
N THR A 197 -5.81 3.14 -5.54
CA THR A 197 -6.03 3.92 -6.77
C THR A 197 -4.70 4.28 -7.44
N ALA A 198 -3.69 4.68 -6.66
CA ALA A 198 -2.36 5.00 -7.20
C ALA A 198 -1.70 3.80 -7.89
N GLU A 199 -1.77 2.61 -7.27
CA GLU A 199 -1.26 1.37 -7.88
C GLU A 199 -2.00 1.04 -9.18
N LYS A 200 -3.33 1.15 -9.19
CA LYS A 200 -4.13 0.93 -10.40
C LYS A 200 -3.74 1.89 -11.53
N CYS A 201 -3.54 3.17 -11.24
CA CYS A 201 -3.09 4.17 -12.22
C CYS A 201 -1.74 3.80 -12.84
N ILE A 202 -0.77 3.38 -12.01
CA ILE A 202 0.56 2.98 -12.47
C ILE A 202 0.48 1.73 -13.36
N ILE A 203 -0.25 0.70 -12.91
CA ILE A 203 -0.43 -0.57 -13.63
C ILE A 203 -1.12 -0.31 -14.97
N GLN A 204 -2.20 0.50 -14.96
CA GLN A 204 -2.95 0.85 -16.17
C GLN A 204 -2.05 1.55 -17.19
N HIS A 205 -1.30 2.57 -16.76
CA HIS A 205 -0.36 3.25 -17.65
C HIS A 205 0.64 2.29 -18.28
N LEU A 206 1.26 1.41 -17.47
CA LEU A 206 2.23 0.44 -17.97
C LEU A 206 1.62 -0.60 -18.90
N LYS A 207 0.35 -0.92 -18.72
CA LYS A 207 -0.41 -1.79 -19.61
C LYS A 207 -0.69 -1.10 -20.94
N ASP A 208 -1.10 0.17 -20.91
CA ASP A 208 -1.42 0.95 -22.10
C ASP A 208 -0.19 1.15 -23.01
N VAL A 209 1.00 1.29 -22.43
CA VAL A 209 2.25 1.35 -23.17
C VAL A 209 2.84 -0.04 -23.52
N GLY A 210 2.10 -1.12 -23.25
CA GLY A 210 2.48 -2.49 -23.60
C GLY A 210 3.62 -3.07 -22.77
N LYS A 211 3.96 -2.50 -21.64
CA LYS A 211 5.06 -2.96 -20.75
C LYS A 211 4.61 -3.87 -19.62
N ALA A 212 3.33 -3.80 -19.18
CA ALA A 212 2.86 -4.58 -18.04
C ALA A 212 2.29 -5.94 -18.45
N LYS A 213 2.65 -6.97 -17.65
CA LYS A 213 1.97 -8.27 -17.63
C LYS A 213 1.43 -8.54 -16.22
N LEU A 214 0.19 -9.04 -16.15
CA LEU A 214 -0.51 -9.29 -14.88
C LEU A 214 -0.68 -10.80 -14.68
N PHE A 215 -0.32 -11.26 -13.47
CA PHE A 215 -0.48 -12.65 -13.07
C PHE A 215 -1.22 -12.69 -11.75
N TRP A 216 -2.45 -13.17 -11.79
CA TRP A 216 -3.34 -13.23 -10.65
C TRP A 216 -3.26 -14.59 -9.97
N ASP A 217 -3.37 -14.58 -8.64
CA ASP A 217 -3.53 -15.79 -7.84
C ASP A 217 -4.94 -15.76 -7.23
N ALA A 218 -5.81 -16.64 -7.71
CA ALA A 218 -7.21 -16.65 -7.37
C ALA A 218 -7.74 -18.08 -7.25
N ASP A 219 -8.63 -18.30 -6.26
CA ASP A 219 -9.35 -19.57 -6.11
C ASP A 219 -10.77 -19.43 -6.63
N ALA A 220 -11.20 -20.40 -7.42
CA ALA A 220 -12.53 -20.44 -8.05
C ALA A 220 -13.67 -20.35 -7.04
N HIS A 221 -13.49 -20.95 -5.86
CA HIS A 221 -14.50 -20.90 -4.80
C HIS A 221 -14.86 -19.46 -4.40
N TYR A 222 -13.87 -18.56 -4.35
CA TYR A 222 -14.09 -17.15 -3.97
C TYR A 222 -14.50 -16.28 -5.18
N VAL A 223 -13.92 -16.54 -6.35
CA VAL A 223 -14.18 -15.71 -7.54
C VAL A 223 -15.55 -15.99 -8.13
N ASP A 224 -15.94 -17.26 -8.23
CA ASP A 224 -17.23 -17.65 -8.82
C ASP A 224 -18.42 -17.31 -7.90
N ASN A 225 -18.18 -17.22 -6.60
CA ASN A 225 -19.19 -16.83 -5.62
C ASN A 225 -19.32 -15.30 -5.57
N GLN A 226 -20.40 -14.76 -6.18
CA GLN A 226 -20.65 -13.32 -6.29
C GLN A 226 -20.84 -12.61 -4.95
N VAL A 227 -21.25 -13.33 -3.91
CA VAL A 227 -21.51 -12.78 -2.57
C VAL A 227 -20.26 -12.80 -1.69
N HIS A 228 -19.27 -13.64 -2.01
CA HIS A 228 -18.10 -13.81 -1.17
C HIS A 228 -17.12 -12.63 -1.33
N GLU A 229 -16.87 -11.89 -0.23
CA GLU A 229 -16.02 -10.69 -0.22
C GLU A 229 -14.57 -10.97 -0.65
N ALA A 230 -14.01 -12.14 -0.29
CA ALA A 230 -12.63 -12.50 -0.64
C ALA A 230 -12.36 -12.55 -2.15
N GLY A 231 -13.40 -12.73 -2.98
CA GLY A 231 -13.30 -12.70 -4.44
C GLY A 231 -13.52 -11.32 -5.06
N MET A 232 -13.92 -10.32 -4.28
CA MET A 232 -14.38 -9.02 -4.79
C MET A 232 -13.33 -8.34 -5.68
N PHE A 233 -12.10 -8.19 -5.22
CA PHE A 233 -11.04 -7.54 -5.98
C PHE A 233 -10.67 -8.32 -7.24
N MET A 234 -10.63 -9.65 -7.19
CA MET A 234 -10.34 -10.48 -8.36
C MET A 234 -11.43 -10.36 -9.42
N ARG A 235 -12.71 -10.28 -9.03
CA ARG A 235 -13.83 -10.01 -9.95
C ARG A 235 -13.71 -8.63 -10.59
N GLN A 236 -13.33 -7.59 -9.82
CA GLN A 236 -13.07 -6.26 -10.35
C GLN A 236 -11.91 -6.27 -11.36
N HIS A 237 -10.79 -6.91 -11.03
CA HIS A 237 -9.63 -7.02 -11.93
C HIS A 237 -9.96 -7.80 -13.20
N GLN A 238 -10.80 -8.83 -13.10
CA GLN A 238 -11.30 -9.57 -14.27
C GLN A 238 -12.09 -8.66 -15.20
N GLN A 239 -12.93 -7.77 -14.66
CA GLN A 239 -13.69 -6.82 -15.45
C GLN A 239 -12.83 -5.71 -16.06
N GLU A 240 -11.88 -5.17 -15.28
CA GLU A 240 -11.01 -4.06 -15.70
C GLU A 240 -9.95 -4.51 -16.70
N TRP A 241 -9.30 -5.64 -16.45
CA TRP A 241 -8.09 -6.06 -17.20
C TRP A 241 -8.15 -7.46 -17.79
N GLY A 242 -9.06 -8.30 -17.34
CA GLY A 242 -9.12 -9.70 -17.71
C GLY A 242 -7.97 -10.53 -17.14
N GLY A 243 -7.83 -11.77 -17.65
CA GLY A 243 -6.70 -12.64 -17.36
C GLY A 243 -6.72 -13.30 -15.99
N VAL A 244 -7.78 -13.16 -15.20
CA VAL A 244 -7.97 -13.94 -13.96
C VAL A 244 -8.35 -15.36 -14.35
N SER A 245 -7.48 -16.32 -14.06
CA SER A 245 -7.73 -17.75 -14.27
C SER A 245 -7.79 -18.46 -12.92
N PRO A 246 -8.97 -18.55 -12.30
CA PRO A 246 -9.10 -19.11 -10.96
C PRO A 246 -8.68 -20.58 -10.92
N GLN A 247 -7.94 -20.96 -9.89
CA GLN A 247 -7.55 -22.32 -9.62
C GLN A 247 -8.50 -22.97 -8.63
N LYS A 248 -8.61 -24.28 -8.65
CA LYS A 248 -9.44 -25.05 -7.70
C LYS A 248 -8.63 -25.57 -6.52
N LEU A 249 -8.01 -24.67 -5.78
CA LEU A 249 -7.12 -25.02 -4.67
C LEU A 249 -7.87 -25.62 -3.48
N LEU A 250 -9.14 -25.20 -3.25
CA LEU A 250 -9.97 -25.74 -2.17
C LEU A 250 -10.44 -27.16 -2.45
N GLU A 251 -10.53 -27.56 -3.72
CA GLU A 251 -10.91 -28.92 -4.11
C GLU A 251 -9.74 -29.92 -4.00
N GLN A 252 -8.51 -29.43 -3.81
CA GLN A 252 -7.35 -30.29 -3.67
C GLN A 252 -7.34 -30.98 -2.30
N GLN A 253 -6.91 -32.24 -2.28
CA GLN A 253 -6.78 -33.00 -1.04
C GLN A 253 -5.74 -32.36 -0.12
N LYS A 254 -6.17 -31.93 1.07
CA LYS A 254 -5.32 -31.27 2.06
C LYS A 254 -5.02 -32.22 3.22
N LYS A 255 -3.76 -32.22 3.66
CA LYS A 255 -3.38 -32.87 4.93
C LYS A 255 -3.63 -31.90 6.07
N LEU A 256 -4.63 -32.15 6.88
CA LEU A 256 -4.96 -31.34 8.07
C LEU A 256 -4.40 -32.04 9.31
N ARG A 257 -3.61 -31.32 10.09
CA ARG A 257 -3.13 -31.78 11.40
C ARG A 257 -3.59 -30.81 12.48
N LEU A 258 -4.46 -31.26 13.35
CA LEU A 258 -4.90 -30.48 14.51
C LEU A 258 -4.00 -30.82 15.70
N ILE A 259 -3.39 -29.79 16.30
CA ILE A 259 -2.51 -29.93 17.45
C ILE A 259 -3.09 -29.09 18.59
N GLY A 260 -3.54 -29.75 19.64
CA GLY A 260 -3.98 -29.09 20.87
C GLY A 260 -2.78 -28.62 21.69
N CYS A 261 -2.73 -27.35 22.06
CA CYS A 261 -1.69 -26.79 22.91
C CYS A 261 -2.33 -26.15 24.16
N ALA A 262 -1.74 -26.43 25.32
CA ALA A 262 -2.16 -25.78 26.55
C ALA A 262 -1.58 -24.35 26.60
N LYS A 263 -2.45 -23.34 26.74
CA LYS A 263 -2.13 -21.92 26.82
C LYS A 263 -1.47 -21.33 25.55
N ASN A 264 -1.57 -20.00 25.41
CA ASN A 264 -1.04 -19.24 24.24
C ASN A 264 0.48 -19.40 24.06
N VAL A 265 1.24 -19.53 25.15
CA VAL A 265 2.70 -19.74 25.08
C VAL A 265 3.04 -21.10 24.46
N GLY A 266 2.31 -22.17 24.82
CA GLY A 266 2.46 -23.49 24.22
C GLY A 266 2.12 -23.47 22.73
N GLN A 267 1.11 -22.71 22.32
CA GLN A 267 0.73 -22.54 20.93
C GLN A 267 1.83 -21.83 20.12
N SER A 268 2.42 -20.76 20.65
CA SER A 268 3.53 -20.04 20.01
C SER A 268 4.77 -20.89 19.84
N LEU A 269 5.14 -21.67 20.87
CA LEU A 269 6.26 -22.61 20.82
C LEU A 269 6.01 -23.75 19.81
N SER A 270 4.78 -24.26 19.75
CA SER A 270 4.39 -25.27 18.76
C SER A 270 4.52 -24.75 17.32
N LEU A 271 4.14 -23.52 17.06
CA LEU A 271 4.30 -22.86 15.74
C LEU A 271 5.78 -22.74 15.35
N ILE A 272 6.66 -22.39 16.28
CA ILE A 272 8.10 -22.32 16.02
C ILE A 272 8.63 -23.70 15.60
N HIS A 273 8.27 -24.76 16.31
CA HIS A 273 8.68 -26.13 15.99
C HIS A 273 8.10 -26.65 14.68
N ILE A 274 6.90 -26.23 14.30
CA ILE A 274 6.27 -26.60 13.02
C ILE A 274 6.92 -25.82 11.85
N SER A 275 7.27 -24.55 12.08
CA SER A 275 7.85 -23.68 11.04
C SER A 275 9.33 -23.93 10.80
N GLU A 276 10.05 -24.60 11.70
CA GLU A 276 11.49 -24.91 11.63
C GLU A 276 11.85 -26.39 11.38
N PRO A 277 11.04 -27.22 10.70
CA PRO A 277 11.42 -28.62 10.48
C PRO A 277 12.68 -28.78 9.60
N THR A 278 13.09 -27.73 8.90
CA THR A 278 14.21 -27.76 7.94
C THR A 278 15.58 -27.50 8.57
N ARG A 279 15.67 -27.00 9.81
CA ARG A 279 16.96 -26.77 10.49
C ARG A 279 17.61 -28.01 11.08
N ARG A 280 16.90 -29.14 11.17
CA ARG A 280 17.41 -30.39 11.77
C ARG A 280 18.05 -31.37 10.79
N TYR A 281 18.07 -31.04 9.50
CA TYR A 281 18.72 -31.94 8.48
C TYR A 281 19.80 -31.15 7.73
N ARG A 282 20.82 -30.72 8.48
CA ARG A 282 22.14 -30.39 7.96
C ARG A 282 23.18 -30.96 8.87
#